data_9d3e6a6f3546a5004501d444cc9658ed
#
_entry.id   9d3e6a6f3546a5004501d444cc9658ed
#
_cell.length_a   1.000
_cell.length_b   1.000
_cell.length_c   1.000
_cell.angle_alpha   90.00
_cell.angle_beta   90.00
_cell.angle_gamma   90.00
#
_symmetry.space_group_name_H-M   'P 1'
#
loop_
_entity.id
_entity.type
_entity.pdbx_description
1 polymer ?
#
loop_
_entity_poly.entity_id
_entity_poly.type
_entity_poly.pdbx_seq_one_letter_code
_entity_poly.pdbx_strand_id
1 'polypeptide(L)'
;MPPPAPPTENQHPNPGLDKKDRPKKRHWFVRLTLWSIGLVVAGALAVALVVGVALAMAYPNLPDVSDLADYRPKLPLRVYSAEGALLGEFGEERRNLTPIKDIPEVMKDAVLAIEDTRFFQHGGVDYKGVLRAGLANLGRVKSQGASTITMQVARNVYLSSEKTFTRKIYEILLTFKLEHLLTKDQILEIYMNQIYLGNRAYGFAAEIGRAHV
;
A
#
# COMPACT_ATOMS: atom_id res chain seq x y z
N MET A 1 109.16 -8.63 28.75
CA MET A 1 107.96 -7.92 28.34
C MET A 1 107.31 -8.64 27.17
N PRO A 2 106.17 -9.18 27.32
CA PRO A 2 105.42 -9.74 26.19
C PRO A 2 104.69 -8.65 25.41
N PRO A 3 104.42 -8.84 24.09
CA PRO A 3 103.80 -7.83 23.26
C PRO A 3 102.27 -7.78 23.51
N PRO A 4 101.61 -6.63 23.21
CA PRO A 4 100.18 -6.47 23.45
C PRO A 4 99.38 -7.23 22.46
N ALA A 5 98.18 -7.69 22.93
CA ALA A 5 97.20 -8.40 22.16
C ALA A 5 96.51 -7.49 21.13
N PRO A 6 96.03 -8.04 19.98
CA PRO A 6 95.33 -7.31 18.95
C PRO A 6 93.93 -6.92 19.39
N PRO A 7 93.36 -5.82 18.84
CA PRO A 7 92.04 -5.37 19.20
C PRO A 7 90.93 -6.25 18.67
N THR A 8 89.98 -6.50 19.53
CA THR A 8 88.71 -7.24 19.21
C THR A 8 87.86 -6.47 18.20
N GLU A 9 87.62 -7.14 17.12
CA GLU A 9 86.72 -6.70 16.03
C GLU A 9 85.30 -6.59 16.54
N ASN A 10 84.76 -5.36 16.50
CA ASN A 10 83.37 -5.07 16.84
C ASN A 10 82.45 -5.68 15.78
N GLN A 11 81.76 -6.76 16.14
CA GLN A 11 80.62 -7.27 15.37
C GLN A 11 79.44 -6.34 15.53
N HIS A 12 79.16 -5.55 14.50
CA HIS A 12 77.89 -4.83 14.37
C HIS A 12 76.73 -5.84 14.19
N PRO A 13 75.68 -5.79 15.02
CA PRO A 13 74.50 -6.56 14.77
C PRO A 13 73.77 -5.94 13.55
N ASN A 14 73.60 -6.74 12.51
CA ASN A 14 72.83 -6.41 11.32
C ASN A 14 71.36 -6.33 11.71
N PRO A 15 70.67 -5.12 11.61
CA PRO A 15 69.27 -5.03 11.84
C PRO A 15 68.55 -5.57 10.60
N GLY A 16 68.42 -6.93 10.52
CA GLY A 16 67.47 -7.54 9.60
C GLY A 16 66.07 -7.05 9.93
N LEU A 17 65.62 -6.08 9.14
CA LEU A 17 64.24 -5.58 9.14
C LEU A 17 63.28 -6.76 8.81
N ASP A 18 62.80 -7.36 9.85
CA ASP A 18 61.66 -8.30 9.77
C ASP A 18 60.43 -7.45 9.34
N LYS A 19 60.22 -7.37 8.02
CA LYS A 19 58.99 -6.86 7.43
C LYS A 19 57.92 -7.88 7.75
N LYS A 20 57.31 -7.80 8.94
CA LYS A 20 56.10 -8.47 9.30
C LYS A 20 55.04 -8.16 8.21
N ASP A 21 54.82 -9.12 7.34
CA ASP A 21 53.75 -9.13 6.37
C ASP A 21 52.43 -8.92 7.12
N ARG A 22 51.90 -7.74 7.06
CA ARG A 22 50.57 -7.41 7.59
C ARG A 22 49.56 -8.20 6.78
N PRO A 23 48.70 -9.00 7.41
CA PRO A 23 47.85 -9.93 6.71
C PRO A 23 46.86 -9.20 5.80
N LYS A 24 46.78 -9.64 4.53
CA LYS A 24 45.84 -9.19 3.47
C LYS A 24 44.32 -9.41 3.80
N LYS A 25 43.97 -9.54 5.07
CA LYS A 25 42.59 -9.84 5.52
C LYS A 25 41.57 -8.73 5.24
N ARG A 26 41.99 -7.48 5.08
CA ARG A 26 41.10 -6.35 4.87
C ARG A 26 40.44 -6.34 3.50
N HIS A 27 41.10 -6.83 2.47
CA HIS A 27 40.54 -6.89 1.11
C HIS A 27 39.49 -7.97 0.92
N TRP A 28 39.53 -9.02 1.71
CA TRP A 28 38.55 -10.10 1.66
C TRP A 28 37.19 -9.65 2.22
N PHE A 29 37.15 -8.95 3.34
CA PHE A 29 35.92 -8.38 3.89
C PHE A 29 35.28 -7.36 2.93
N VAL A 30 36.08 -6.48 2.32
CA VAL A 30 35.58 -5.53 1.31
C VAL A 30 35.00 -6.25 0.10
N ARG A 31 35.65 -7.30 -0.37
CA ARG A 31 35.11 -8.12 -1.46
C ARG A 31 33.81 -8.81 -1.06
N LEU A 32 33.74 -9.39 0.13
CA LEU A 32 32.53 -10.04 0.63
C LEU A 32 31.36 -9.06 0.74
N THR A 33 31.60 -7.88 1.29
CA THR A 33 30.57 -6.84 1.36
C THR A 33 30.11 -6.33 -0.01
N LEU A 34 31.02 -6.16 -0.96
CA LEU A 34 30.66 -5.80 -2.33
C LEU A 34 29.86 -6.90 -3.03
N TRP A 35 30.23 -8.18 -2.84
CA TRP A 35 29.46 -9.30 -3.37
C TRP A 35 28.07 -9.41 -2.74
N SER A 36 27.94 -9.21 -1.41
CA SER A 36 26.64 -9.24 -0.74
C SER A 36 25.74 -8.09 -1.18
N ILE A 37 26.30 -6.88 -1.35
CA ILE A 37 25.55 -5.73 -1.91
C ILE A 37 25.12 -6.04 -3.35
N GLY A 38 26.04 -6.58 -4.19
CA GLY A 38 25.73 -6.99 -5.55
C GLY A 38 24.60 -8.02 -5.63
N LEU A 39 24.60 -9.00 -4.73
CA LEU A 39 23.55 -10.02 -4.65
C LEU A 39 22.20 -9.42 -4.25
N VAL A 40 22.19 -8.52 -3.26
CA VAL A 40 20.97 -7.82 -2.83
C VAL A 40 20.41 -6.96 -3.96
N VAL A 41 21.27 -6.21 -4.66
CA VAL A 41 20.86 -5.40 -5.81
C VAL A 41 20.33 -6.26 -6.95
N ALA A 42 21.02 -7.36 -7.29
CA ALA A 42 20.56 -8.28 -8.33
C ALA A 42 19.22 -8.93 -7.95
N GLY A 43 19.04 -9.32 -6.69
CA GLY A 43 17.78 -9.84 -6.18
C GLY A 43 16.65 -8.80 -6.26
N ALA A 44 16.91 -7.56 -5.89
CA ALA A 44 15.95 -6.47 -6.00
C ALA A 44 15.54 -6.19 -7.45
N LEU A 45 16.51 -6.19 -8.38
CA LEU A 45 16.25 -6.03 -9.81
C LEU A 45 15.43 -7.20 -10.39
N ALA A 46 15.74 -8.44 -9.99
CA ALA A 46 14.97 -9.60 -10.42
C ALA A 46 13.51 -9.53 -9.92
N VAL A 47 13.30 -9.14 -8.67
CA VAL A 47 11.95 -8.92 -8.12
C VAL A 47 11.24 -7.80 -8.87
N ALA A 48 11.91 -6.67 -9.11
CA ALA A 48 11.33 -5.56 -9.87
C ALA A 48 10.95 -5.98 -11.31
N LEU A 49 11.76 -6.79 -11.97
CA LEU A 49 11.46 -7.33 -13.29
C LEU A 49 10.22 -8.24 -13.27
N VAL A 50 10.16 -9.18 -12.32
CA VAL A 50 9.00 -10.08 -12.18
C VAL A 50 7.72 -9.29 -11.90
N VAL A 51 7.78 -8.31 -11.01
CA VAL A 51 6.65 -7.41 -10.72
C VAL A 51 6.27 -6.62 -11.97
N GLY A 52 7.24 -6.05 -12.68
CA GLY A 52 6.98 -5.30 -13.92
C GLY A 52 6.29 -6.14 -14.99
N VAL A 53 6.76 -7.38 -15.21
CA VAL A 53 6.12 -8.31 -16.15
C VAL A 53 4.71 -8.68 -15.70
N ALA A 54 4.51 -8.98 -14.41
CA ALA A 54 3.18 -9.29 -13.88
C ALA A 54 2.21 -8.12 -14.05
N LEU A 55 2.67 -6.89 -13.82
CA LEU A 55 1.89 -5.67 -14.02
C LEU A 55 1.56 -5.45 -15.51
N ALA A 56 2.53 -5.64 -16.41
CA ALA A 56 2.32 -5.51 -17.85
C ALA A 56 1.32 -6.53 -18.40
N MET A 57 1.30 -7.76 -17.87
CA MET A 57 0.31 -8.78 -18.23
C MET A 57 -1.07 -8.51 -17.61
N ALA A 58 -1.13 -7.94 -16.42
CA ALA A 58 -2.38 -7.64 -15.75
C ALA A 58 -3.08 -6.39 -16.32
N TYR A 59 -2.32 -5.39 -16.78
CA TYR A 59 -2.85 -4.09 -17.21
C TYR A 59 -3.89 -4.18 -18.34
N PRO A 60 -3.70 -4.97 -19.43
CA PRO A 60 -4.68 -5.09 -20.49
C PRO A 60 -6.00 -5.76 -20.07
N ASN A 61 -5.96 -6.54 -18.99
CA ASN A 61 -7.13 -7.26 -18.46
C ASN A 61 -7.89 -6.47 -17.39
N LEU A 62 -7.50 -5.21 -17.14
CA LEU A 62 -8.21 -4.34 -16.20
C LEU A 62 -9.58 -3.97 -16.76
N PRO A 63 -10.65 -4.02 -15.93
CA PRO A 63 -11.95 -3.52 -16.31
C PRO A 63 -11.89 -2.05 -16.74
N ASP A 64 -12.82 -1.67 -17.61
CA ASP A 64 -12.99 -0.24 -17.93
C ASP A 64 -13.55 0.47 -16.70
N VAL A 65 -12.92 1.58 -16.33
CA VAL A 65 -13.32 2.39 -15.16
C VAL A 65 -13.96 3.72 -15.57
N SER A 66 -14.13 3.95 -16.89
CA SER A 66 -14.78 5.16 -17.41
C SER A 66 -16.23 5.30 -16.91
N ASP A 67 -16.92 4.16 -16.70
CA ASP A 67 -18.29 4.13 -16.19
C ASP A 67 -18.42 4.63 -14.75
N LEU A 68 -17.32 4.72 -14.00
CA LEU A 68 -17.36 5.28 -12.64
C LEU A 68 -17.44 6.81 -12.60
N ALA A 69 -17.10 7.50 -13.68
CA ALA A 69 -17.31 8.93 -13.77
C ALA A 69 -18.83 9.27 -13.77
N ASP A 70 -19.68 8.35 -14.24
CA ASP A 70 -21.15 8.40 -14.14
C ASP A 70 -21.67 7.21 -13.30
N TYR A 71 -21.13 7.08 -12.08
CA TYR A 71 -21.46 5.96 -11.20
C TYR A 71 -22.95 5.94 -10.86
N ARG A 72 -23.65 4.93 -11.40
CA ARG A 72 -25.08 4.68 -11.14
C ARG A 72 -25.27 3.29 -10.52
N PRO A 73 -25.25 3.17 -9.20
CA PRO A 73 -25.55 1.90 -8.56
C PRO A 73 -27.00 1.49 -8.82
N LYS A 74 -27.29 0.20 -8.68
CA LYS A 74 -28.66 -0.32 -8.74
C LYS A 74 -29.47 0.28 -7.61
N LEU A 75 -30.45 1.11 -7.97
CA LEU A 75 -31.38 1.71 -7.02
C LEU A 75 -32.57 0.78 -6.80
N PRO A 76 -33.13 0.72 -5.59
CA PRO A 76 -34.37 -0.02 -5.33
C PRO A 76 -35.54 0.64 -6.06
N LEU A 77 -36.52 -0.16 -6.49
CA LEU A 77 -37.78 0.32 -7.00
C LEU A 77 -38.62 0.87 -5.84
N ARG A 78 -38.96 2.14 -5.89
CA ARG A 78 -39.83 2.80 -4.90
C ARG A 78 -41.19 3.03 -5.50
N VAL A 79 -42.24 2.59 -4.80
CA VAL A 79 -43.62 2.77 -5.16
C VAL A 79 -44.25 3.79 -4.23
N TYR A 80 -44.86 4.82 -4.81
CA TYR A 80 -45.49 5.91 -4.06
C TYR A 80 -47.01 5.93 -4.31
N SER A 81 -47.78 6.39 -3.32
CA SER A 81 -49.21 6.73 -3.52
C SER A 81 -49.34 7.95 -4.42
N ALA A 82 -50.57 8.23 -4.87
CA ALA A 82 -50.88 9.46 -5.63
C ALA A 82 -50.56 10.72 -4.84
N GLU A 83 -50.63 10.65 -3.52
CA GLU A 83 -50.34 11.73 -2.58
C GLU A 83 -48.83 11.83 -2.23
N GLY A 84 -47.97 11.00 -2.82
CA GLY A 84 -46.53 11.02 -2.61
C GLY A 84 -46.02 10.25 -1.38
N ALA A 85 -46.87 9.47 -0.69
CA ALA A 85 -46.44 8.62 0.40
C ALA A 85 -45.75 7.36 -0.13
N LEU A 86 -44.60 6.98 0.45
CA LEU A 86 -43.88 5.75 0.09
C LEU A 86 -44.69 4.53 0.53
N LEU A 87 -45.19 3.75 -0.44
CA LEU A 87 -45.97 2.54 -0.20
C LEU A 87 -45.06 1.30 -0.05
N GLY A 88 -43.91 1.30 -0.72
CA GLY A 88 -42.99 0.18 -0.63
C GLY A 88 -41.69 0.43 -1.37
N GLU A 89 -40.66 -0.27 -0.95
CA GLU A 89 -39.32 -0.28 -1.56
C GLU A 89 -38.94 -1.72 -1.88
N PHE A 90 -38.65 -2.02 -3.15
CA PHE A 90 -38.37 -3.35 -3.65
C PHE A 90 -36.97 -3.37 -4.26
N GLY A 91 -36.09 -4.24 -3.75
CA GLY A 91 -34.71 -4.43 -4.20
C GLY A 91 -33.91 -5.21 -3.19
N GLU A 92 -32.82 -5.82 -3.68
CA GLU A 92 -31.92 -6.58 -2.81
C GLU A 92 -31.11 -5.64 -1.90
N GLU A 93 -30.85 -4.42 -2.37
CA GLU A 93 -29.99 -3.43 -1.71
C GLU A 93 -30.77 -2.13 -1.53
N ARG A 94 -30.67 -1.56 -0.35
CA ARG A 94 -31.21 -0.22 -0.06
C ARG A 94 -30.09 0.78 -0.26
N ARG A 95 -30.21 1.62 -1.30
CA ARG A 95 -29.24 2.65 -1.64
C ARG A 95 -29.93 3.97 -1.85
N ASN A 96 -29.39 5.01 -1.23
CA ASN A 96 -29.71 6.43 -1.51
C ASN A 96 -28.43 7.10 -1.92
N LEU A 97 -28.35 7.55 -3.18
CA LEU A 97 -27.21 8.33 -3.62
C LEU A 97 -27.24 9.71 -2.99
N THR A 98 -26.17 10.04 -2.30
CA THR A 98 -25.99 11.33 -1.64
C THR A 98 -24.75 11.99 -2.22
N PRO A 99 -24.87 13.14 -2.87
CA PRO A 99 -23.73 13.92 -3.32
C PRO A 99 -22.80 14.26 -2.16
N ILE A 100 -21.49 14.30 -2.40
CA ILE A 100 -20.50 14.53 -1.35
C ILE A 100 -20.72 15.83 -0.57
N LYS A 101 -21.23 16.87 -1.25
CA LYS A 101 -21.59 18.17 -0.65
C LYS A 101 -22.71 18.08 0.37
N ASP A 102 -23.59 17.08 0.23
CA ASP A 102 -24.76 16.88 1.09
C ASP A 102 -24.46 15.92 2.26
N ILE A 103 -23.27 15.32 2.26
CA ILE A 103 -22.79 14.48 3.36
C ILE A 103 -22.18 15.39 4.44
N PRO A 104 -22.62 15.27 5.72
CA PRO A 104 -22.07 16.08 6.81
C PRO A 104 -20.56 15.92 6.96
N GLU A 105 -19.83 17.03 7.18
CA GLU A 105 -18.36 17.01 7.33
C GLU A 105 -17.90 16.04 8.43
N VAL A 106 -18.60 16.04 9.58
CA VAL A 106 -18.27 15.14 10.70
C VAL A 106 -18.28 13.67 10.30
N MET A 107 -19.11 13.29 9.35
CA MET A 107 -19.18 11.92 8.82
C MET A 107 -17.99 11.60 7.91
N LYS A 108 -17.63 12.55 7.03
CA LYS A 108 -16.44 12.45 6.18
C LYS A 108 -15.18 12.33 7.04
N ASP A 109 -15.05 13.20 8.02
CA ASP A 109 -13.92 13.19 8.96
C ASP A 109 -13.83 11.88 9.75
N ALA A 110 -14.94 11.34 10.22
CA ALA A 110 -14.97 10.07 10.95
C ALA A 110 -14.49 8.91 10.07
N VAL A 111 -14.93 8.84 8.82
CA VAL A 111 -14.49 7.81 7.87
C VAL A 111 -13.02 7.98 7.55
N LEU A 112 -12.57 9.19 7.26
CA LEU A 112 -11.16 9.48 6.97
C LEU A 112 -10.26 9.12 8.15
N ALA A 113 -10.68 9.44 9.37
CA ALA A 113 -9.92 9.14 10.58
C ALA A 113 -9.73 7.63 10.82
N ILE A 114 -10.72 6.82 10.48
CA ILE A 114 -10.71 5.37 10.71
C ILE A 114 -10.04 4.62 9.55
N GLU A 115 -10.41 4.97 8.32
CA GLU A 115 -10.04 4.18 7.13
C GLU A 115 -8.76 4.68 6.48
N ASP A 116 -8.60 6.00 6.34
CA ASP A 116 -7.50 6.58 5.58
C ASP A 116 -7.23 8.04 5.98
N THR A 117 -6.59 8.23 7.12
CA THR A 117 -6.29 9.56 7.69
C THR A 117 -5.53 10.49 6.73
N ARG A 118 -4.83 9.93 5.74
CA ARG A 118 -4.02 10.69 4.78
C ARG A 118 -4.56 10.63 3.36
N PHE A 119 -5.84 10.34 3.19
CA PHE A 119 -6.49 10.15 1.90
C PHE A 119 -6.16 11.24 0.88
N PHE A 120 -6.20 12.51 1.28
CA PHE A 120 -5.89 13.66 0.42
C PHE A 120 -4.39 13.88 0.17
N GLN A 121 -3.51 13.12 0.84
CA GLN A 121 -2.05 13.32 0.80
C GLN A 121 -1.29 12.30 -0.06
N HIS A 122 -1.99 11.28 -0.60
CA HIS A 122 -1.39 10.23 -1.41
C HIS A 122 -2.19 9.97 -2.69
N GLY A 123 -1.52 9.40 -3.71
CA GLY A 123 -2.15 9.02 -4.99
C GLY A 123 -2.62 7.56 -4.99
N GLY A 124 -3.59 7.23 -4.15
CA GLY A 124 -4.24 5.91 -4.10
C GLY A 124 -3.58 4.91 -3.15
N VAL A 125 -2.27 4.85 -3.08
CA VAL A 125 -1.53 3.97 -2.16
C VAL A 125 -0.80 4.79 -1.11
N ASP A 126 -1.09 4.54 0.16
CA ASP A 126 -0.38 5.16 1.27
C ASP A 126 0.88 4.36 1.66
N TYR A 127 2.00 4.59 0.98
CA TYR A 127 3.27 3.90 1.26
C TYR A 127 3.77 4.09 2.68
N LYS A 128 3.54 5.26 3.28
CA LYS A 128 3.92 5.53 4.68
C LYS A 128 3.04 4.74 5.65
N GLY A 129 1.74 4.62 5.34
CA GLY A 129 0.81 3.79 6.09
C GLY A 129 1.14 2.31 5.99
N VAL A 130 1.48 1.83 4.79
CA VAL A 130 1.93 0.44 4.57
C VAL A 130 3.18 0.14 5.40
N LEU A 131 4.18 1.02 5.39
CA LEU A 131 5.40 0.84 6.18
C LEU A 131 5.09 0.83 7.68
N ARG A 132 4.28 1.78 8.15
CA ARG A 132 3.85 1.85 9.56
C ARG A 132 3.09 0.59 9.99
N ALA A 133 2.12 0.15 9.17
CA ALA A 133 1.37 -1.07 9.44
C ALA A 133 2.26 -2.31 9.42
N GLY A 134 3.22 -2.39 8.50
CA GLY A 134 4.21 -3.46 8.44
C GLY A 134 5.05 -3.54 9.71
N LEU A 135 5.56 -2.42 10.19
CA LEU A 135 6.34 -2.34 11.42
C LEU A 135 5.49 -2.65 12.66
N ALA A 136 4.26 -2.16 12.73
CA ALA A 136 3.34 -2.41 13.85
C ALA A 136 2.91 -3.88 13.92
N ASN A 137 2.82 -4.57 12.78
CA ASN A 137 2.46 -5.98 12.69
C ASN A 137 3.65 -6.93 12.90
N LEU A 138 4.89 -6.42 12.95
CA LEU A 138 6.07 -7.21 13.34
C LEU A 138 5.96 -7.56 14.84
N GLY A 139 5.57 -8.81 15.11
CA GLY A 139 5.46 -9.34 16.48
C GLY A 139 4.06 -9.24 17.11
N ARG A 140 3.03 -8.79 16.39
CA ARG A 140 1.64 -8.79 16.84
C ARG A 140 0.69 -9.33 15.77
N VAL A 141 -0.39 -9.99 16.21
CA VAL A 141 -1.45 -10.44 15.30
C VAL A 141 -2.13 -9.21 14.70
N LYS A 142 -1.97 -9.02 13.38
CA LYS A 142 -2.59 -8.01 12.49
C LYS A 142 -3.43 -6.93 13.19
N SER A 143 -2.77 -5.89 13.69
CA SER A 143 -3.44 -4.82 14.43
C SER A 143 -3.87 -3.63 13.56
N GLN A 144 -3.29 -3.46 12.37
CA GLN A 144 -3.57 -2.32 11.49
C GLN A 144 -3.74 -2.76 10.04
N GLY A 145 -4.79 -2.24 9.38
CA GLY A 145 -5.00 -2.34 7.95
C GLY A 145 -4.12 -1.33 7.19
N ALA A 146 -3.73 -1.70 5.96
CA ALA A 146 -2.94 -0.85 5.07
C ALA A 146 -3.68 -0.55 3.75
N SER A 147 -4.98 -0.87 3.65
CA SER A 147 -5.79 -0.58 2.47
C SER A 147 -6.36 0.83 2.56
N THR A 148 -6.20 1.62 1.52
CA THR A 148 -6.75 2.97 1.40
C THR A 148 -8.22 2.96 0.97
N ILE A 149 -8.90 4.11 1.09
CA ILE A 149 -10.27 4.30 0.59
C ILE A 149 -10.35 3.97 -0.91
N THR A 150 -9.42 4.47 -1.72
CA THR A 150 -9.41 4.17 -3.17
C THR A 150 -9.23 2.68 -3.47
N MET A 151 -8.38 1.98 -2.72
CA MET A 151 -8.26 0.51 -2.83
C MET A 151 -9.56 -0.21 -2.47
N GLN A 152 -10.30 0.29 -1.49
CA GLN A 152 -11.57 -0.27 -1.10
C GLN A 152 -12.65 -0.05 -2.16
N VAL A 153 -12.69 1.14 -2.79
CA VAL A 153 -13.56 1.43 -3.94
C VAL A 153 -13.24 0.48 -5.09
N ALA A 154 -11.97 0.38 -5.50
CA ALA A 154 -11.52 -0.52 -6.56
C ALA A 154 -11.97 -1.97 -6.30
N ARG A 155 -11.80 -2.45 -5.08
CA ARG A 155 -12.21 -3.79 -4.66
C ARG A 155 -13.71 -3.99 -4.71
N ASN A 156 -14.48 -3.07 -4.16
CA ASN A 156 -15.92 -3.23 -3.99
C ASN A 156 -16.69 -3.11 -5.31
N VAL A 157 -16.16 -2.35 -6.28
CA VAL A 157 -16.83 -2.14 -7.57
C VAL A 157 -16.46 -3.21 -8.59
N TYR A 158 -15.19 -3.60 -8.65
CA TYR A 158 -14.67 -4.35 -9.79
C TYR A 158 -14.19 -5.75 -9.46
N LEU A 159 -13.95 -6.07 -8.19
CA LEU A 159 -13.29 -7.31 -7.84
C LEU A 159 -14.20 -8.26 -7.05
N SER A 160 -13.97 -9.56 -7.24
CA SER A 160 -14.64 -10.59 -6.45
C SER A 160 -14.20 -10.57 -4.98
N SER A 161 -15.00 -11.18 -4.11
CA SER A 161 -14.71 -11.30 -2.67
C SER A 161 -13.56 -12.25 -2.34
N GLU A 162 -13.06 -13.02 -3.32
CA GLU A 162 -11.97 -13.98 -3.09
C GLU A 162 -10.67 -13.30 -2.71
N LYS A 163 -10.04 -13.77 -1.64
CA LYS A 163 -8.79 -13.20 -1.11
C LYS A 163 -7.58 -13.86 -1.77
N THR A 164 -7.21 -13.42 -2.99
CA THR A 164 -6.04 -13.91 -3.71
C THR A 164 -4.98 -12.82 -3.87
N PHE A 165 -3.72 -13.21 -4.08
CA PHE A 165 -2.65 -12.26 -4.41
C PHE A 165 -2.90 -11.56 -5.74
N THR A 166 -3.40 -12.30 -6.73
CA THR A 166 -3.78 -11.75 -8.04
C THR A 166 -4.79 -10.62 -7.87
N ARG A 167 -5.85 -10.84 -7.08
CA ARG A 167 -6.83 -9.80 -6.77
C ARG A 167 -6.17 -8.56 -6.15
N LYS A 168 -5.17 -8.73 -5.27
CA LYS A 168 -4.49 -7.58 -4.65
C LYS A 168 -3.66 -6.78 -5.67
N ILE A 169 -3.09 -7.43 -6.66
CA ILE A 169 -2.41 -6.74 -7.78
C ILE A 169 -3.42 -5.93 -8.59
N TYR A 170 -4.56 -6.53 -8.97
CA TYR A 170 -5.62 -5.82 -9.68
C TYR A 170 -6.18 -4.64 -8.86
N GLU A 171 -6.38 -4.82 -7.56
CA GLU A 171 -6.81 -3.75 -6.65
C GLU A 171 -5.85 -2.54 -6.69
N ILE A 172 -4.54 -2.78 -6.64
CA ILE A 172 -3.53 -1.71 -6.72
C ILE A 172 -3.54 -1.03 -8.10
N LEU A 173 -3.60 -1.80 -9.19
CA LEU A 173 -3.62 -1.25 -10.55
C LEU A 173 -4.87 -0.41 -10.80
N LEU A 174 -6.04 -0.92 -10.40
CA LEU A 174 -7.31 -0.18 -10.48
C LEU A 174 -7.28 1.08 -9.63
N THR A 175 -6.66 1.03 -8.46
CA THR A 175 -6.46 2.20 -7.60
C THR A 175 -5.74 3.33 -8.33
N PHE A 176 -4.63 3.04 -9.02
CA PHE A 176 -3.93 4.06 -9.80
C PHE A 176 -4.78 4.57 -10.98
N LYS A 177 -5.51 3.69 -11.66
CA LYS A 177 -6.41 4.09 -12.74
C LYS A 177 -7.54 4.99 -12.25
N LEU A 178 -8.13 4.70 -11.10
CA LEU A 178 -9.16 5.51 -10.46
C LEU A 178 -8.64 6.89 -10.05
N GLU A 179 -7.48 6.95 -9.41
CA GLU A 179 -6.86 8.23 -8.99
C GLU A 179 -6.46 9.12 -10.17
N HIS A 180 -6.24 8.53 -11.34
CA HIS A 180 -5.97 9.28 -12.57
C HIS A 180 -7.23 9.85 -13.22
N LEU A 181 -8.37 9.17 -13.09
CA LEU A 181 -9.63 9.51 -13.74
C LEU A 181 -10.58 10.33 -12.87
N LEU A 182 -10.53 10.15 -11.55
CA LEU A 182 -11.47 10.74 -10.60
C LEU A 182 -10.76 11.66 -9.62
N THR A 183 -11.45 12.69 -9.20
CA THR A 183 -11.00 13.54 -8.08
C THR A 183 -11.15 12.80 -6.74
N LYS A 184 -10.44 13.26 -5.71
CA LYS A 184 -10.56 12.73 -4.36
C LYS A 184 -12.00 12.79 -3.83
N ASP A 185 -12.70 13.88 -4.10
CA ASP A 185 -14.10 14.05 -3.68
C ASP A 185 -15.02 13.05 -4.38
N GLN A 186 -14.83 12.80 -5.67
CA GLN A 186 -15.58 11.76 -6.39
C GLN A 186 -15.31 10.36 -5.85
N ILE A 187 -14.05 10.02 -5.55
CA ILE A 187 -13.69 8.74 -4.95
C ILE A 187 -14.33 8.59 -3.57
N LEU A 188 -14.29 9.65 -2.75
CA LEU A 188 -14.89 9.64 -1.43
C LEU A 188 -16.42 9.54 -1.53
N GLU A 189 -17.06 10.22 -2.49
CA GLU A 189 -18.49 10.12 -2.76
C GLU A 189 -18.91 8.69 -3.10
N ILE A 190 -18.18 8.05 -4.01
CA ILE A 190 -18.43 6.66 -4.39
C ILE A 190 -18.26 5.75 -3.16
N TYR A 191 -17.19 5.93 -2.37
CA TYR A 191 -16.96 5.17 -1.16
C TYR A 191 -18.11 5.31 -0.17
N MET A 192 -18.50 6.55 0.15
CA MET A 192 -19.56 6.86 1.11
C MET A 192 -20.93 6.32 0.69
N ASN A 193 -21.17 6.20 -0.62
CA ASN A 193 -22.40 5.63 -1.18
C ASN A 193 -22.35 4.10 -1.33
N GLN A 194 -21.15 3.49 -1.24
CA GLN A 194 -20.97 2.05 -1.40
C GLN A 194 -20.73 1.28 -0.11
N ILE A 195 -20.31 1.95 0.95
CA ILE A 195 -19.98 1.27 2.19
C ILE A 195 -21.19 0.49 2.72
N TYR A 196 -20.96 -0.79 3.02
CA TYR A 196 -21.97 -1.64 3.65
C TYR A 196 -22.04 -1.38 5.14
N LEU A 197 -23.16 -0.94 5.62
CA LEU A 197 -23.39 -0.58 7.03
C LEU A 197 -24.25 -1.61 7.78
N GLY A 198 -24.53 -2.75 7.16
CA GLY A 198 -25.34 -3.82 7.72
C GLY A 198 -26.79 -3.79 7.21
N ASN A 199 -27.56 -4.84 7.51
CA ASN A 199 -29.00 -4.96 7.23
C ASN A 199 -29.44 -4.57 5.80
N ARG A 200 -28.60 -4.88 4.78
CA ARG A 200 -28.80 -4.50 3.37
C ARG A 200 -28.72 -2.99 3.11
N ALA A 201 -28.27 -2.18 4.08
CA ALA A 201 -28.05 -0.76 3.91
C ALA A 201 -26.67 -0.52 3.31
N TYR A 202 -26.64 0.18 2.19
CA TYR A 202 -25.42 0.61 1.50
C TYR A 202 -25.42 2.12 1.42
N GLY A 203 -24.32 2.73 1.86
CA GLY A 203 -24.16 4.16 1.92
C GLY A 203 -24.84 4.83 3.12
N PHE A 204 -24.34 5.99 3.46
CA PHE A 204 -24.73 6.73 4.67
C PHE A 204 -26.22 7.10 4.72
N ALA A 205 -26.80 7.52 3.59
CA ALA A 205 -28.20 7.94 3.57
C ALA A 205 -29.18 6.79 3.81
N ALA A 206 -28.82 5.57 3.48
CA ALA A 206 -29.66 4.39 3.75
C ALA A 206 -29.78 4.07 5.24
N GLU A 207 -28.75 4.43 6.04
CA GLU A 207 -28.72 4.21 7.48
C GLU A 207 -29.41 5.35 8.25
N ILE A 208 -29.19 6.61 7.86
CA ILE A 208 -29.81 7.79 8.47
C ILE A 208 -31.33 7.74 8.38
N GLY A 209 -31.88 7.31 7.21
CA GLY A 209 -33.33 7.13 7.04
C GLY A 209 -33.96 6.12 7.99
N ARG A 210 -33.16 5.29 8.65
CA ARG A 210 -33.59 4.25 9.58
C ARG A 210 -33.65 4.70 11.04
N ALA A 211 -32.88 5.72 11.39
CA ALA A 211 -32.87 6.27 12.76
C ALA A 211 -34.11 7.15 13.05
N HIS A 212 -34.96 7.41 12.06
CA HIS A 212 -36.13 8.25 12.15
C HIS A 212 -37.47 7.51 11.95
N VAL A 213 -37.47 6.16 11.97
CA VAL A 213 -38.69 5.35 11.89
C VAL A 213 -38.91 4.59 13.20
#